data_4be3845bf007ce4b7aa378080d7b2aff
#
_entry.id   4be3845bf007ce4b7aa378080d7b2aff
#
_cell.length_a   1.000
_cell.length_b   1.000
_cell.length_c   1.000
_cell.angle_alpha   90.00
_cell.angle_beta   90.00
_cell.angle_gamma   90.00
#
_symmetry.space_group_name_H-M   'P 1'
#
loop_
_entity.id
_entity.type
_entity.pdbx_description
1 polymer ?
#
loop_
_entity_poly.entity_id
_entity_poly.type
_entity_poly.pdbx_seq_one_letter_code
_entity_poly.pdbx_strand_id
1 'polypeptide(L)'
;FKASEQTSKTLRYGENPHQKGFFFGDLDEIFDKLHGKELSYNNLLDVDAAVNLMEEFKGEAPTFAILKHNNACGFAQRETIKQAYVDALAGDPVSAFGGILIANTEIDAETADEIHKLFCEVVIAPSYTKEALNILKGKKNRMILVQKEVDLPKQLVRTALNGVLVQDKDFITDQATDLTVATTKAPTANEIEDLLFASKLCKNTKSNTI
;
A
#
# COMPACT_ATOMS: atom_id res chain seq x y z
N PHE A 1 -18.47 12.76 14.21
CA PHE A 1 -18.33 12.51 12.76
C PHE A 1 -19.35 13.38 12.04
N LYS A 2 -18.92 14.52 11.49
CA LYS A 2 -19.77 15.33 10.60
C LYS A 2 -19.55 14.84 9.17
N ALA A 3 -20.33 13.85 8.74
CA ALA A 3 -20.46 13.55 7.33
C ALA A 3 -21.29 14.68 6.70
N SER A 4 -20.67 15.55 5.94
CA SER A 4 -21.36 16.58 5.15
C SER A 4 -21.53 16.01 3.74
N GLU A 5 -22.76 16.03 3.21
CA GLU A 5 -23.02 15.65 1.81
C GLU A 5 -22.23 16.51 0.82
N GLN A 6 -21.84 17.73 1.22
CA GLN A 6 -21.05 18.67 0.39
C GLN A 6 -19.59 18.21 0.18
N THR A 7 -19.07 17.31 1.03
CA THR A 7 -17.69 16.79 0.95
C THR A 7 -17.65 15.30 0.67
N SER A 8 -18.77 14.68 0.25
CA SER A 8 -18.82 13.27 -0.05
C SER A 8 -18.69 13.02 -1.55
N LYS A 9 -17.86 12.03 -1.90
CA LYS A 9 -17.81 11.45 -3.25
C LYS A 9 -18.67 10.18 -3.26
N THR A 10 -19.70 10.14 -4.12
CA THR A 10 -20.47 8.92 -4.34
C THR A 10 -19.59 7.93 -5.11
N LEU A 11 -19.41 6.74 -4.56
CA LEU A 11 -18.69 5.64 -5.19
C LEU A 11 -19.65 4.82 -6.06
N ARG A 12 -19.10 4.04 -6.97
CA ARG A 12 -19.90 3.20 -7.86
C ARG A 12 -20.82 2.23 -7.10
N TYR A 13 -20.33 1.66 -6.01
CA TYR A 13 -21.05 0.82 -5.03
C TYR A 13 -20.18 0.71 -3.76
N GLY A 14 -20.70 0.11 -2.70
CA GLY A 14 -19.95 -0.20 -1.49
C GLY A 14 -19.06 -1.43 -1.67
N GLU A 15 -18.96 -2.27 -0.66
CA GLU A 15 -18.21 -3.53 -0.74
C GLU A 15 -18.80 -4.48 -1.79
N ASN A 16 -20.13 -4.50 -1.90
CA ASN A 16 -20.88 -5.32 -2.87
C ASN A 16 -21.72 -4.43 -3.81
N PRO A 17 -22.03 -4.91 -5.04
CA PRO A 17 -22.72 -4.10 -6.07
C PRO A 17 -24.09 -3.55 -5.69
N HIS A 18 -24.80 -4.18 -4.77
CA HIS A 18 -26.11 -3.74 -4.29
C HIS A 18 -26.04 -2.69 -3.17
N GLN A 19 -24.87 -2.42 -2.63
CA GLN A 19 -24.68 -1.47 -1.54
C GLN A 19 -24.31 -0.10 -2.09
N LYS A 20 -24.87 0.97 -1.51
CA LYS A 20 -24.41 2.33 -1.78
C LYS A 20 -23.10 2.59 -1.02
N GLY A 21 -22.14 3.20 -1.68
CA GLY A 21 -20.85 3.59 -1.10
C GLY A 21 -20.60 5.09 -1.23
N PHE A 22 -20.00 5.67 -0.22
CA PHE A 22 -19.60 7.08 -0.18
C PHE A 22 -18.22 7.19 0.43
N PHE A 23 -17.44 8.12 -0.06
CA PHE A 23 -16.17 8.53 0.54
C PHE A 23 -16.31 9.97 1.04
N PHE A 24 -15.97 10.21 2.30
CA PHE A 24 -16.00 11.53 2.93
C PHE A 24 -14.57 12.00 3.15
N GLY A 25 -14.10 12.87 2.32
CA GLY A 25 -12.75 13.41 2.31
C GLY A 25 -12.37 13.91 0.92
N ASP A 26 -11.16 14.43 0.78
CA ASP A 26 -10.61 14.87 -0.49
C ASP A 26 -9.40 14.00 -0.87
N LEU A 27 -9.57 13.16 -1.89
CA LEU A 27 -8.51 12.30 -2.40
C LEU A 27 -7.45 13.11 -3.17
N ASP A 28 -7.82 14.26 -3.71
CA ASP A 28 -6.92 15.11 -4.48
C ASP A 28 -5.90 15.81 -3.55
N GLU A 29 -6.14 15.87 -2.24
CA GLU A 29 -5.12 16.28 -1.27
C GLU A 29 -3.99 15.24 -1.14
N ILE A 30 -4.29 13.94 -1.34
CA ILE A 30 -3.37 12.83 -1.11
C ILE A 30 -2.74 12.34 -2.42
N PHE A 31 -3.49 12.35 -3.51
CA PHE A 31 -3.06 11.79 -4.79
C PHE A 31 -3.31 12.72 -5.98
N ASP A 32 -2.42 12.66 -6.96
CA ASP A 32 -2.73 13.08 -8.32
C ASP A 32 -3.07 11.82 -9.14
N LYS A 33 -4.33 11.71 -9.59
CA LYS A 33 -4.74 10.62 -10.46
C LYS A 33 -4.39 10.92 -11.91
N LEU A 34 -3.43 10.20 -12.48
CA LEU A 34 -2.90 10.43 -13.83
C LEU A 34 -3.64 9.64 -14.91
N HIS A 35 -4.32 8.54 -14.56
CA HIS A 35 -4.95 7.65 -15.52
C HIS A 35 -5.96 6.70 -14.88
N GLY A 36 -6.82 6.09 -15.71
CA GLY A 36 -7.67 4.96 -15.37
C GLY A 36 -9.07 5.32 -14.89
N LYS A 37 -9.80 4.29 -14.48
CA LYS A 37 -11.16 4.40 -13.96
C LYS A 37 -11.20 5.07 -12.57
N GLU A 38 -12.39 5.39 -12.06
CA GLU A 38 -12.55 5.86 -10.69
C GLU A 38 -12.30 4.73 -9.68
N LEU A 39 -11.74 5.11 -8.51
CA LEU A 39 -11.52 4.20 -7.39
C LEU A 39 -12.87 3.70 -6.85
N SER A 40 -12.99 2.40 -6.65
CA SER A 40 -14.12 1.78 -5.98
C SER A 40 -13.92 1.78 -4.46
N TYR A 41 -14.97 1.42 -3.72
CA TYR A 41 -14.91 1.23 -2.28
C TYR A 41 -13.78 0.25 -1.88
N ASN A 42 -13.72 -0.92 -2.53
CA ASN A 42 -12.68 -1.91 -2.25
C ASN A 42 -11.28 -1.43 -2.65
N ASN A 43 -11.16 -0.69 -3.78
CA ASN A 43 -9.87 -0.09 -4.14
C ASN A 43 -9.40 0.89 -3.07
N LEU A 44 -10.30 1.71 -2.49
CA LEU A 44 -9.93 2.67 -1.43
C LEU A 44 -9.45 1.97 -0.17
N LEU A 45 -10.06 0.84 0.23
CA LEU A 45 -9.59 0.03 1.36
C LEU A 45 -8.20 -0.55 1.11
N ASP A 46 -7.97 -1.09 -0.10
CA ASP A 46 -6.68 -1.65 -0.48
C ASP A 46 -5.61 -0.54 -0.60
N VAL A 47 -5.95 0.63 -1.15
CA VAL A 47 -5.06 1.80 -1.25
C VAL A 47 -4.69 2.32 0.14
N ASP A 48 -5.64 2.42 1.07
CA ASP A 48 -5.37 2.82 2.46
C ASP A 48 -4.38 1.86 3.12
N ALA A 49 -4.59 0.55 2.98
CA ALA A 49 -3.66 -0.46 3.51
C ALA A 49 -2.27 -0.34 2.87
N ALA A 50 -2.20 -0.13 1.55
CA ALA A 50 -0.94 0.01 0.82
C ALA A 50 -0.14 1.24 1.27
N VAL A 51 -0.81 2.38 1.40
CA VAL A 51 -0.19 3.63 1.84
C VAL A 51 0.31 3.53 3.29
N ASN A 52 -0.52 3.01 4.20
CA ASN A 52 -0.12 2.83 5.60
C ASN A 52 1.09 1.89 5.74
N LEU A 53 1.13 0.79 4.97
CA LEU A 53 2.28 -0.12 4.95
C LEU A 53 3.53 0.58 4.42
N MET A 54 3.42 1.33 3.31
CA MET A 54 4.59 1.95 2.66
C MET A 54 5.15 3.13 3.47
N GLU A 55 4.38 3.78 4.35
CA GLU A 55 4.88 4.81 5.28
C GLU A 55 5.97 4.28 6.22
N GLU A 56 5.97 2.97 6.56
CA GLU A 56 7.03 2.34 7.37
C GLU A 56 8.39 2.31 6.65
N PHE A 57 8.40 2.47 5.34
CA PHE A 57 9.57 2.38 4.46
C PHE A 57 9.89 3.70 3.74
N LYS A 58 9.27 4.80 4.21
CA LYS A 58 9.51 6.13 3.66
C LYS A 58 10.97 6.56 3.89
N GLY A 59 11.64 6.96 2.81
CA GLY A 59 13.04 7.39 2.87
C GLY A 59 14.06 6.25 2.98
N GLU A 60 13.61 5.00 2.96
CA GLU A 60 14.48 3.82 2.93
C GLU A 60 14.87 3.42 1.49
N ALA A 61 15.65 2.34 1.35
CA ALA A 61 16.03 1.78 0.07
C ALA A 61 14.80 1.46 -0.80
N PRO A 62 14.95 1.33 -2.13
CA PRO A 62 13.84 1.04 -3.03
C PRO A 62 13.01 -0.15 -2.59
N THR A 63 11.74 0.10 -2.30
CA THR A 63 10.80 -0.85 -1.70
C THR A 63 9.55 -0.94 -2.56
N PHE A 64 9.07 -2.15 -2.77
CA PHE A 64 7.87 -2.44 -3.54
C PHE A 64 6.93 -3.38 -2.80
N ALA A 65 5.64 -3.03 -2.77
CA ALA A 65 4.59 -3.86 -2.20
C ALA A 65 3.50 -4.18 -3.21
N ILE A 66 2.96 -5.39 -3.12
CA ILE A 66 1.79 -5.86 -3.86
C ILE A 66 0.76 -6.29 -2.82
N LEU A 67 -0.41 -5.65 -2.84
CA LEU A 67 -1.48 -5.91 -1.88
C LEU A 67 -2.71 -6.49 -2.57
N LYS A 68 -3.37 -7.38 -1.86
CA LYS A 68 -4.66 -7.95 -2.23
C LYS A 68 -5.52 -8.13 -0.99
N HIS A 69 -6.77 -7.65 -1.04
CA HIS A 69 -7.70 -7.74 0.10
C HIS A 69 -7.10 -7.17 1.41
N ASN A 70 -6.49 -5.99 1.32
CA ASN A 70 -5.87 -5.24 2.41
C ASN A 70 -4.67 -5.94 3.08
N ASN A 71 -4.07 -6.92 2.44
CA ASN A 71 -2.85 -7.58 2.92
C ASN A 71 -1.78 -7.62 1.83
N ALA A 72 -0.53 -7.55 2.21
CA ALA A 72 0.57 -7.78 1.30
C ALA A 72 0.61 -9.27 0.91
N CYS A 73 0.60 -9.55 -0.39
CA CYS A 73 0.91 -10.86 -0.95
C CYS A 73 2.32 -10.93 -1.53
N GLY A 74 2.98 -9.75 -1.65
CA GLY A 74 4.37 -9.63 -2.03
C GLY A 74 4.95 -8.33 -1.49
N PHE A 75 6.18 -8.41 -0.94
CA PHE A 75 6.89 -7.25 -0.43
C PHE A 75 8.40 -7.48 -0.51
N ALA A 76 9.13 -6.52 -1.04
CA ALA A 76 10.59 -6.59 -1.10
C ALA A 76 11.24 -5.21 -1.09
N GLN A 77 12.42 -5.13 -0.48
CA GLN A 77 13.33 -4.00 -0.50
C GLN A 77 14.64 -4.42 -1.15
N ARG A 78 15.12 -3.69 -2.16
CA ARG A 78 16.31 -4.04 -2.94
C ARG A 78 17.09 -2.79 -3.33
N GLU A 79 18.22 -2.98 -4.03
CA GLU A 79 19.03 -1.87 -4.56
C GLU A 79 18.33 -1.09 -5.68
N THR A 80 17.45 -1.73 -6.45
CA THR A 80 16.67 -1.10 -7.52
C THR A 80 15.19 -1.37 -7.36
N ILE A 81 14.36 -0.43 -7.80
CA ILE A 81 12.90 -0.57 -7.72
C ILE A 81 12.39 -1.70 -8.62
N LYS A 82 13.04 -1.96 -9.75
CA LYS A 82 12.75 -3.11 -10.62
C LYS A 82 12.96 -4.43 -9.90
N GLN A 83 14.12 -4.60 -9.25
CA GLN A 83 14.38 -5.84 -8.51
C GLN A 83 13.43 -6.00 -7.32
N ALA A 84 13.13 -4.91 -6.60
CA ALA A 84 12.13 -4.92 -5.54
C ALA A 84 10.76 -5.39 -6.05
N TYR A 85 10.30 -4.91 -7.21
CA TYR A 85 9.06 -5.38 -7.82
C TYR A 85 9.10 -6.87 -8.20
N VAL A 86 10.16 -7.30 -8.87
CA VAL A 86 10.30 -8.71 -9.33
C VAL A 86 10.28 -9.67 -8.15
N ASP A 87 11.01 -9.35 -7.09
CA ASP A 87 11.09 -10.21 -5.90
C ASP A 87 9.80 -10.15 -5.06
N ALA A 88 9.15 -8.98 -4.98
CA ALA A 88 7.82 -8.88 -4.38
C ALA A 88 6.80 -9.76 -5.11
N LEU A 89 6.80 -9.72 -6.45
CA LEU A 89 5.92 -10.55 -7.27
C LEU A 89 6.20 -12.04 -7.11
N ALA A 90 7.46 -12.43 -6.94
CA ALA A 90 7.86 -13.81 -6.75
C ALA A 90 7.33 -14.43 -5.44
N GLY A 91 6.96 -13.59 -4.44
CA GLY A 91 6.38 -14.05 -3.19
C GLY A 91 5.05 -14.79 -3.37
N ASP A 92 4.12 -14.21 -4.13
CA ASP A 92 2.85 -14.87 -4.51
C ASP A 92 2.31 -14.27 -5.82
N PRO A 93 2.78 -14.75 -6.98
CA PRO A 93 2.35 -14.21 -8.26
C PRO A 93 0.88 -14.53 -8.60
N VAL A 94 0.28 -15.52 -7.94
CA VAL A 94 -1.13 -15.88 -8.16
C VAL A 94 -2.04 -14.85 -7.47
N SER A 95 -1.80 -14.55 -6.20
CA SER A 95 -2.58 -13.57 -5.45
C SER A 95 -2.35 -12.13 -5.93
N ALA A 96 -1.21 -11.84 -6.56
CA ALA A 96 -0.90 -10.52 -7.12
C ALA A 96 -1.84 -10.07 -8.25
N PHE A 97 -2.52 -11.03 -8.91
CA PHE A 97 -3.44 -10.73 -10.01
C PHE A 97 -4.60 -9.82 -9.57
N GLY A 98 -4.73 -8.67 -10.23
CA GLY A 98 -5.74 -7.67 -9.88
C GLY A 98 -5.46 -6.94 -8.56
N GLY A 99 -4.24 -6.97 -8.08
CA GLY A 99 -3.82 -6.30 -6.86
C GLY A 99 -3.54 -4.81 -7.01
N ILE A 100 -3.19 -4.20 -5.89
CA ILE A 100 -2.70 -2.83 -5.75
C ILE A 100 -1.18 -2.88 -5.60
N LEU A 101 -0.49 -2.09 -6.39
CA LEU A 101 0.96 -1.99 -6.43
C LEU A 101 1.39 -0.65 -5.86
N ILE A 102 2.38 -0.63 -4.97
CA ILE A 102 2.92 0.60 -4.41
C ILE A 102 4.44 0.55 -4.27
N ALA A 103 5.08 1.64 -4.63
CA ALA A 103 6.53 1.86 -4.51
C ALA A 103 6.81 3.08 -3.63
N ASN A 104 7.94 3.06 -2.89
CA ASN A 104 8.40 4.21 -2.11
C ASN A 104 9.29 5.18 -2.92
N THR A 105 9.66 4.82 -4.14
CA THR A 105 10.51 5.63 -5.04
C THR A 105 9.90 5.74 -6.42
N GLU A 106 10.51 6.55 -7.30
CA GLU A 106 10.10 6.71 -8.69
C GLU A 106 10.07 5.38 -9.44
N ILE A 107 9.00 5.14 -10.21
CA ILE A 107 8.90 4.02 -11.13
C ILE A 107 9.46 4.42 -12.49
N ASP A 108 10.51 3.72 -12.92
CA ASP A 108 11.17 3.86 -14.21
C ASP A 108 10.55 2.98 -15.31
N ALA A 109 11.05 3.12 -16.55
CA ALA A 109 10.55 2.38 -17.70
C ALA A 109 10.74 0.87 -17.56
N GLU A 110 11.89 0.42 -17.04
CA GLU A 110 12.17 -1.00 -16.89
C GLU A 110 11.24 -1.68 -15.88
N THR A 111 10.95 -1.00 -14.79
CA THR A 111 9.97 -1.45 -13.77
C THR A 111 8.56 -1.46 -14.35
N ALA A 112 8.21 -0.42 -15.11
CA ALA A 112 6.90 -0.32 -15.75
C ALA A 112 6.66 -1.43 -16.78
N ASP A 113 7.69 -1.84 -17.53
CA ASP A 113 7.62 -2.98 -18.45
C ASP A 113 7.32 -4.28 -17.73
N GLU A 114 7.95 -4.52 -16.57
CA GLU A 114 7.64 -5.70 -15.74
C GLU A 114 6.21 -5.64 -15.19
N ILE A 115 5.80 -4.49 -14.64
CA ILE A 115 4.42 -4.27 -14.14
C ILE A 115 3.39 -4.47 -15.26
N HIS A 116 3.72 -4.10 -16.50
CA HIS A 116 2.79 -4.19 -17.62
C HIS A 116 2.38 -5.63 -17.94
N LYS A 117 3.21 -6.61 -17.61
CA LYS A 117 2.95 -8.04 -17.81
C LYS A 117 1.87 -8.58 -16.85
N LEU A 118 1.72 -7.95 -15.67
CA LEU A 118 0.72 -8.31 -14.68
C LEU A 118 -0.58 -7.49 -14.89
N PHE A 119 -1.73 -8.13 -14.76
CA PHE A 119 -2.98 -7.40 -14.55
C PHE A 119 -3.01 -6.88 -13.10
N CYS A 120 -2.96 -5.56 -12.93
CA CYS A 120 -3.13 -4.87 -11.66
C CYS A 120 -4.15 -3.74 -11.82
N GLU A 121 -4.86 -3.42 -10.74
CA GLU A 121 -5.90 -2.39 -10.77
C GLU A 121 -5.35 -0.99 -10.50
N VAL A 122 -4.42 -0.85 -9.56
CA VAL A 122 -3.83 0.43 -9.15
C VAL A 122 -2.32 0.31 -9.09
N VAL A 123 -1.63 1.36 -9.51
CA VAL A 123 -0.19 1.56 -9.29
C VAL A 123 0.00 2.90 -8.60
N ILE A 124 0.74 2.90 -7.49
CA ILE A 124 0.99 4.06 -6.64
C ILE A 124 2.50 4.27 -6.52
N ALA A 125 2.97 5.48 -6.73
CA ALA A 125 4.36 5.85 -6.50
C ALA A 125 4.47 7.36 -6.23
N PRO A 126 5.57 7.86 -5.66
CA PRO A 126 5.80 9.31 -5.50
C PRO A 126 6.02 9.99 -6.86
N SER A 127 6.55 9.28 -7.86
CA SER A 127 6.72 9.79 -9.22
C SER A 127 6.89 8.65 -10.23
N TYR A 128 6.83 9.02 -11.51
CA TYR A 128 7.02 8.12 -12.64
C TYR A 128 7.84 8.82 -13.71
N THR A 129 8.75 8.10 -14.38
CA THR A 129 9.34 8.64 -15.59
C THR A 129 8.28 8.75 -16.69
N LYS A 130 8.52 9.62 -17.66
CA LYS A 130 7.58 9.82 -18.80
C LYS A 130 7.36 8.53 -19.59
N GLU A 131 8.41 7.76 -19.77
CA GLU A 131 8.40 6.47 -20.45
C GLU A 131 7.59 5.44 -19.66
N ALA A 132 7.78 5.36 -18.33
CA ALA A 132 7.00 4.50 -17.44
C ALA A 132 5.50 4.79 -17.54
N LEU A 133 5.12 6.08 -17.51
CA LEU A 133 3.72 6.48 -17.66
C LEU A 133 3.13 6.04 -19.00
N ASN A 134 3.87 6.17 -20.09
CA ASN A 134 3.40 5.73 -21.40
C ASN A 134 3.13 4.22 -21.43
N ILE A 135 4.02 3.43 -20.85
CA ILE A 135 3.86 1.97 -20.75
C ILE A 135 2.64 1.61 -19.89
N LEU A 136 2.55 2.18 -18.68
CA LEU A 136 1.48 1.86 -17.75
C LEU A 136 0.10 2.26 -18.24
N LYS A 137 -0.02 3.39 -18.95
CA LYS A 137 -1.26 3.88 -19.59
C LYS A 137 -1.76 2.98 -20.72
N GLY A 138 -0.97 2.05 -21.21
CA GLY A 138 -1.39 1.05 -22.19
C GLY A 138 -2.54 0.16 -21.72
N LYS A 139 -2.85 0.08 -20.43
CA LYS A 139 -4.02 -0.60 -19.87
C LYS A 139 -5.10 0.44 -19.49
N LYS A 140 -6.12 0.61 -20.33
CA LYS A 140 -7.16 1.66 -20.22
C LYS A 140 -7.75 1.85 -18.81
N ASN A 141 -7.98 0.79 -18.08
CA ASN A 141 -8.66 0.83 -16.78
C ASN A 141 -7.71 0.86 -15.58
N ARG A 142 -6.40 0.70 -15.79
CA ARG A 142 -5.39 0.75 -14.72
C ARG A 142 -5.36 2.14 -14.13
N MET A 143 -5.55 2.25 -12.84
CA MET A 143 -5.44 3.52 -12.13
C MET A 143 -3.98 3.79 -11.79
N ILE A 144 -3.50 4.99 -12.12
CA ILE A 144 -2.14 5.42 -11.85
C ILE A 144 -2.23 6.64 -10.94
N LEU A 145 -1.68 6.52 -9.73
CA LEU A 145 -1.72 7.53 -8.69
C LEU A 145 -0.31 8.00 -8.36
N VAL A 146 -0.10 9.31 -8.30
CA VAL A 146 1.07 9.91 -7.67
C VAL A 146 0.70 10.22 -6.22
N GLN A 147 1.41 9.62 -5.26
CA GLN A 147 1.24 9.91 -3.86
C GLN A 147 1.95 11.22 -3.52
N LYS A 148 1.20 12.16 -2.93
CA LYS A 148 1.74 13.43 -2.45
C LYS A 148 2.34 13.28 -1.05
N GLU A 149 3.28 14.15 -0.72
CA GLU A 149 3.78 14.26 0.64
C GLU A 149 2.76 15.02 1.50
N VAL A 150 2.01 14.29 2.30
CA VAL A 150 1.00 14.85 3.22
C VAL A 150 1.03 14.09 4.55
N ASP A 151 0.69 14.78 5.63
CA ASP A 151 0.48 14.14 6.92
C ASP A 151 -0.83 13.35 6.91
N LEU A 152 -0.74 12.04 7.04
CA LEU A 152 -1.92 11.19 7.17
C LEU A 152 -2.57 11.35 8.56
N PRO A 153 -3.89 11.09 8.70
CA PRO A 153 -4.55 11.10 10.00
C PRO A 153 -3.84 10.19 11.01
N LYS A 154 -3.61 10.70 12.21
CA LYS A 154 -2.93 9.96 13.30
C LYS A 154 -3.85 9.02 14.07
N GLN A 155 -5.13 9.04 13.77
CA GLN A 155 -6.14 8.22 14.42
C GLN A 155 -6.84 7.31 13.43
N LEU A 156 -7.24 6.13 13.92
CA LEU A 156 -8.12 5.20 13.22
C LEU A 156 -9.52 5.31 13.81
N VAL A 157 -10.50 5.40 12.93
CA VAL A 157 -11.92 5.48 13.28
C VAL A 157 -12.65 4.29 12.68
N ARG A 158 -13.37 3.54 13.50
CA ARG A 158 -14.12 2.36 13.08
C ARG A 158 -15.52 2.39 13.66
N THR A 159 -16.53 2.13 12.85
CA THR A 159 -17.89 1.91 13.33
C THR A 159 -17.98 0.56 14.06
N ALA A 160 -18.65 0.54 15.19
CA ALA A 160 -18.91 -0.68 15.97
C ALA A 160 -20.27 -0.54 16.64
N LEU A 161 -21.15 -1.52 16.45
CA LEU A 161 -22.53 -1.51 16.94
C LEU A 161 -23.24 -0.19 16.56
N ASN A 162 -23.73 0.56 17.54
CA ASN A 162 -24.37 1.87 17.36
C ASN A 162 -23.42 3.05 17.65
N GLY A 163 -22.11 2.80 17.73
CA GLY A 163 -21.10 3.78 18.08
C GLY A 163 -19.90 3.78 17.15
N VAL A 164 -18.86 4.46 17.59
CA VAL A 164 -17.58 4.59 16.89
C VAL A 164 -16.44 4.29 17.86
N LEU A 165 -15.52 3.44 17.44
CA LEU A 165 -14.25 3.22 18.12
C LEU A 165 -13.22 4.15 17.50
N VAL A 166 -12.44 4.84 18.34
CA VAL A 166 -11.34 5.70 17.93
C VAL A 166 -10.10 5.26 18.70
N GLN A 167 -8.99 5.08 17.99
CA GLN A 167 -7.70 4.79 18.58
C GLN A 167 -6.60 5.55 17.84
N ASP A 168 -5.47 5.76 18.49
CA ASP A 168 -4.28 6.24 17.80
C ASP A 168 -3.74 5.14 16.87
N LYS A 169 -3.13 5.53 15.74
CA LYS A 169 -2.38 4.60 14.91
C LYS A 169 -1.16 4.10 15.68
N ASP A 170 -0.74 2.89 15.40
CA ASP A 170 0.51 2.36 15.94
C ASP A 170 1.71 2.97 15.20
N PHE A 171 2.41 3.89 15.86
CA PHE A 171 3.64 4.51 15.36
C PHE A 171 4.92 3.90 15.95
N ILE A 172 4.77 2.87 16.80
CA ILE A 172 5.92 2.21 17.40
C ILE A 172 6.46 1.20 16.38
N THR A 173 7.75 1.26 16.12
CA THR A 173 8.48 0.32 15.28
C THR A 173 9.68 -0.17 16.07
N ASP A 174 9.84 -1.50 16.15
CA ASP A 174 10.93 -2.13 16.87
C ASP A 174 12.30 -1.67 16.33
N GLN A 175 13.22 -1.48 17.26
CA GLN A 175 14.62 -1.17 16.98
C GLN A 175 15.49 -2.35 17.42
N ALA A 176 16.70 -2.47 16.88
CA ALA A 176 17.64 -3.53 17.26
C ALA A 176 17.92 -3.58 18.78
N THR A 177 17.85 -2.43 19.46
CA THR A 177 18.02 -2.29 20.91
C THR A 177 16.85 -2.85 21.73
N ASP A 178 15.69 -3.03 21.13
CA ASP A 178 14.49 -3.57 21.78
C ASP A 178 14.49 -5.10 21.78
N LEU A 179 15.31 -5.70 20.91
CA LEU A 179 15.39 -7.15 20.75
C LEU A 179 16.22 -7.80 21.87
N THR A 180 15.69 -8.87 22.45
CA THR A 180 16.40 -9.70 23.42
C THR A 180 16.51 -11.14 22.92
N VAL A 181 17.70 -11.74 23.09
CA VAL A 181 17.91 -13.14 22.71
C VAL A 181 17.27 -14.07 23.72
N ALA A 182 16.17 -14.70 23.35
CA ALA A 182 15.45 -15.67 24.20
C ALA A 182 15.83 -17.13 23.90
N THR A 183 16.54 -17.39 22.80
CA THR A 183 16.96 -18.73 22.35
C THR A 183 18.43 -18.99 22.68
N THR A 184 18.85 -20.27 22.58
CA THR A 184 20.26 -20.64 22.82
C THR A 184 21.22 -20.09 21.75
N LYS A 185 20.74 -19.86 20.53
CA LYS A 185 21.52 -19.27 19.44
C LYS A 185 21.15 -17.80 19.27
N ALA A 186 22.12 -16.92 19.36
CA ALA A 186 21.93 -15.51 19.05
C ALA A 186 21.80 -15.31 17.53
N PRO A 187 20.95 -14.36 17.07
CA PRO A 187 20.86 -14.01 15.68
C PRO A 187 22.15 -13.31 15.20
N THR A 188 22.46 -13.47 13.92
CA THR A 188 23.49 -12.69 13.23
C THR A 188 22.99 -11.26 12.95
N ALA A 189 23.88 -10.36 12.54
CA ALA A 189 23.50 -8.99 12.16
C ALA A 189 22.45 -8.98 11.03
N ASN A 190 22.62 -9.79 10.00
CA ASN A 190 21.66 -9.90 8.89
C ASN A 190 20.31 -10.45 9.35
N GLU A 191 20.30 -11.46 10.26
CA GLU A 191 19.03 -11.97 10.82
C GLU A 191 18.33 -10.91 11.67
N ILE A 192 19.05 -9.98 12.33
CA ILE A 192 18.44 -8.84 13.02
C ILE A 192 17.80 -7.87 12.03
N GLU A 193 18.45 -7.56 10.91
CA GLU A 193 17.88 -6.73 9.85
C GLU A 193 16.59 -7.36 9.29
N ASP A 194 16.61 -8.67 9.01
CA ASP A 194 15.43 -9.41 8.55
C ASP A 194 14.29 -9.40 9.59
N LEU A 195 14.61 -9.53 10.87
CA LEU A 195 13.62 -9.46 11.96
C LEU A 195 12.96 -8.08 12.05
N LEU A 196 13.73 -7.01 11.95
CA LEU A 196 13.19 -5.63 11.97
C LEU A 196 12.34 -5.35 10.73
N PHE A 197 12.76 -5.83 9.56
CA PHE A 197 11.97 -5.76 8.34
C PHE A 197 10.64 -6.53 8.50
N ALA A 198 10.69 -7.76 9.01
CA ALA A 198 9.51 -8.58 9.25
C ALA A 198 8.56 -7.95 10.27
N SER A 199 9.08 -7.31 11.34
CA SER A 199 8.28 -6.61 12.35
C SER A 199 7.43 -5.50 11.74
N LYS A 200 7.99 -4.68 10.84
CA LYS A 200 7.26 -3.63 10.11
C LYS A 200 6.11 -4.22 9.27
N LEU A 201 6.35 -5.34 8.59
CA LEU A 201 5.32 -6.02 7.80
C LEU A 201 4.23 -6.63 8.67
N CYS A 202 4.62 -7.30 9.75
CA CYS A 202 3.70 -7.92 10.71
C CYS A 202 2.73 -6.90 11.30
N LYS A 203 3.22 -5.72 11.70
CA LYS A 203 2.42 -4.60 12.21
C LYS A 203 1.29 -4.18 11.26
N ASN A 204 1.53 -4.22 9.96
CA ASN A 204 0.58 -3.82 8.92
C ASN A 204 -0.23 -4.99 8.32
N THR A 205 -0.12 -6.19 8.89
CA THR A 205 -0.83 -7.38 8.44
C THR A 205 -1.91 -7.77 9.44
N LYS A 206 -3.06 -8.25 8.94
CA LYS A 206 -4.16 -8.68 9.82
C LYS A 206 -3.76 -9.90 10.63
N SER A 207 -4.22 -9.92 11.88
CA SER A 207 -4.05 -11.07 12.80
C SER A 207 -4.62 -12.37 12.20
N ASN A 208 -3.99 -13.49 12.42
CA ASN A 208 -2.79 -13.66 13.25
C ASN A 208 -1.57 -13.74 12.35
N THR A 209 -0.68 -12.79 12.43
CA THR A 209 0.58 -12.76 11.71
C THR A 209 1.72 -13.00 12.70
N ILE A 210 2.68 -13.83 12.33
CA ILE A 210 3.84 -14.21 13.14
C ILE A 210 5.10 -13.91 12.30
#